data_538afc7798ef31ea933ce26acf939fcd
#
_entry.id   538afc7798ef31ea933ce26acf939fcd
#
_cell.length_a   1.000
_cell.length_b   1.000
_cell.length_c   1.000
_cell.angle_alpha   90.00
_cell.angle_beta   90.00
_cell.angle_gamma   90.00
#
_symmetry.space_group_name_H-M   'P 1'
#
loop_
_entity.id
_entity.type
_entity.pdbx_description
1 polymer ?
#
loop_
_entity_poly.entity_id
_entity_poly.type
_entity_poly.pdbx_seq_one_letter_code
_entity_poly.pdbx_strand_id
1 'polypeptide(L)'
;HISVARNEESFSFLYAEHLDILRRMGTVTFFNPEQDRAVPQETDLLYLPGGYPENRLEELAGARLARESIRSYIEAGGRTLAECGGMIYLSQSVLSDGDTDGGGSDTDGRSTGNSVSNVGNEMVGVLPFSITNERKRRKLTLGYRRFDYNGWRLKGHEFHYTQLAVPEAGGKESGAYSLTPSIVQVFNARGEKVATPIFRYKNLIASYTHLYWGEMDVMSLFGGA
;
A
#
# COMPACT_ATOMS: atom_id res chain seq x y z
N HIS A 1 9.40 -5.78 19.87
CA HIS A 1 9.16 -4.38 19.47
C HIS A 1 8.32 -4.30 18.19
N ILE A 2 7.30 -3.48 18.22
CA ILE A 2 6.37 -3.29 17.10
C ILE A 2 6.45 -1.84 16.63
N SER A 3 6.90 -1.64 15.40
CA SER A 3 6.96 -0.32 14.79
C SER A 3 5.74 -0.08 13.91
N VAL A 4 5.03 1.02 14.17
CA VAL A 4 3.81 1.37 13.46
C VAL A 4 3.99 2.71 12.77
N ALA A 5 3.84 2.73 11.45
CA ALA A 5 3.78 3.99 10.71
C ALA A 5 2.52 4.77 11.11
N ARG A 6 2.67 6.04 11.43
CA ARG A 6 1.55 6.88 11.83
C ARG A 6 1.79 8.36 11.56
N ASN A 7 0.83 8.99 10.93
CA ASN A 7 0.70 10.44 10.79
C ASN A 7 -0.78 10.81 10.58
N GLU A 8 -1.05 12.06 10.25
CA GLU A 8 -2.43 12.55 10.13
C GLU A 8 -3.09 12.20 8.79
N GLU A 9 -2.33 11.77 7.77
CA GLU A 9 -2.84 11.56 6.42
C GLU A 9 -2.42 10.22 5.81
N SER A 10 -1.12 10.02 5.53
CA SER A 10 -0.64 8.85 4.78
C SER A 10 -0.84 7.52 5.51
N PHE A 11 -0.79 7.53 6.86
CA PHE A 11 -0.91 6.37 7.74
C PHE A 11 -1.86 6.67 8.91
N SER A 12 -3.03 7.23 8.58
CA SER A 12 -4.00 7.74 9.57
C SER A 12 -5.03 6.70 9.97
N PHE A 13 -5.23 5.65 9.17
CA PHE A 13 -6.30 4.68 9.38
C PHE A 13 -5.82 3.50 10.25
N LEU A 14 -5.91 3.70 11.55
CA LEU A 14 -5.53 2.72 12.57
C LEU A 14 -6.68 2.52 13.56
N TYR A 15 -7.25 1.33 13.60
CA TYR A 15 -8.28 1.01 14.58
C TYR A 15 -7.73 1.01 16.02
N ALA A 16 -8.51 1.55 16.95
CA ALA A 16 -8.16 1.52 18.37
C ALA A 16 -7.97 0.07 18.86
N GLU A 17 -8.83 -0.86 18.41
CA GLU A 17 -8.71 -2.28 18.74
C GLU A 17 -7.39 -2.89 18.25
N HIS A 18 -6.94 -2.55 17.05
CA HIS A 18 -5.63 -3.00 16.55
C HIS A 18 -4.50 -2.51 17.44
N LEU A 19 -4.57 -1.25 17.85
CA LEU A 19 -3.57 -0.68 18.75
C LEU A 19 -3.55 -1.38 20.12
N ASP A 20 -4.71 -1.72 20.65
CA ASP A 20 -4.82 -2.47 21.91
C ASP A 20 -4.29 -3.91 21.77
N ILE A 21 -4.51 -4.56 20.62
CA ILE A 21 -3.93 -5.87 20.32
C ILE A 21 -2.40 -5.75 20.26
N LEU A 22 -1.86 -4.80 19.50
CA LEU A 22 -0.42 -4.58 19.38
C LEU A 22 0.24 -4.31 20.74
N ARG A 23 -0.37 -3.51 21.58
CA ARG A 23 0.13 -3.22 22.95
C ARG A 23 0.14 -4.44 23.86
N ARG A 24 -0.78 -5.38 23.68
CA ARG A 24 -0.74 -6.67 24.40
C ARG A 24 0.35 -7.61 23.85
N MET A 25 0.71 -7.46 22.58
CA MET A 25 1.76 -8.28 21.94
C MET A 25 3.18 -7.80 22.31
N GLY A 26 3.37 -6.49 22.52
CA GLY A 26 4.69 -5.95 22.79
C GLY A 26 4.76 -4.43 22.93
N THR A 27 5.97 -3.92 22.94
CA THR A 27 6.22 -2.48 22.97
C THR A 27 5.93 -1.87 21.61
N VAL A 28 5.01 -0.90 21.55
CA VAL A 28 4.63 -0.19 20.32
C VAL A 28 5.36 1.13 20.22
N THR A 29 6.06 1.34 19.11
CA THR A 29 6.72 2.60 18.76
C THR A 29 6.11 3.14 17.46
N PHE A 30 5.68 4.39 17.48
CA PHE A 30 5.21 5.09 16.29
C PHE A 30 6.36 5.80 15.59
N PHE A 31 6.35 5.79 14.26
CA PHE A 31 7.24 6.60 13.44
C PHE A 31 6.48 7.19 12.26
N ASN A 32 6.94 8.32 11.75
CA ASN A 32 6.37 8.97 10.57
C ASN A 32 7.33 8.83 9.39
N PRO A 33 7.01 8.02 8.37
CA PRO A 33 7.85 7.86 7.18
C PRO A 33 8.12 9.16 6.41
N GLU A 34 7.22 10.16 6.46
CA GLU A 34 7.42 11.46 5.80
C GLU A 34 8.55 12.29 6.43
N GLN A 35 8.96 11.99 7.66
CA GLN A 35 10.03 12.71 8.36
C GLN A 35 11.43 12.23 8.03
N ASP A 36 11.58 11.40 7.01
CA ASP A 36 12.87 10.83 6.57
C ASP A 36 13.68 10.19 7.70
N ARG A 37 13.03 9.39 8.54
CA ARG A 37 13.64 8.64 9.63
C ARG A 37 13.60 7.15 9.34
N ALA A 38 14.69 6.46 9.65
CA ALA A 38 14.75 5.01 9.55
C ALA A 38 13.71 4.31 10.45
N VAL A 39 13.32 3.10 10.05
CA VAL A 39 12.58 2.18 10.92
C VAL A 39 13.37 1.99 12.23
N PRO A 40 12.73 2.01 13.41
CA PRO A 40 13.39 1.73 14.67
C PRO A 40 14.18 0.41 14.63
N GLN A 41 15.42 0.40 15.12
CA GLN A 41 16.36 -0.71 14.93
C GLN A 41 15.91 -2.05 15.53
N GLU A 42 15.19 -2.00 16.65
CA GLU A 42 14.74 -3.21 17.39
C GLU A 42 13.37 -3.72 16.91
N THR A 43 12.98 -3.43 15.66
CA THR A 43 11.68 -3.81 15.12
C THR A 43 11.59 -5.32 14.86
N ASP A 44 10.67 -6.01 15.53
CA ASP A 44 10.29 -7.41 15.29
C ASP A 44 9.09 -7.52 14.34
N LEU A 45 8.19 -6.53 14.37
CA LEU A 45 7.03 -6.40 13.50
C LEU A 45 6.89 -4.96 13.02
N LEU A 46 6.87 -4.77 11.72
CA LEU A 46 6.55 -3.49 11.07
C LEU A 46 5.09 -3.50 10.61
N TYR A 47 4.31 -2.55 11.07
CA TYR A 47 2.94 -2.35 10.61
C TYR A 47 2.81 -1.01 9.86
N LEU A 48 2.41 -1.10 8.61
CA LEU A 48 2.10 0.01 7.72
C LEU A 48 0.59 0.03 7.51
N PRO A 49 -0.18 0.79 8.30
CA PRO A 49 -1.63 0.83 8.21
C PRO A 49 -2.11 1.60 6.98
N GLY A 50 -3.42 1.68 6.83
CA GLY A 50 -4.07 2.48 5.81
C GLY A 50 -3.97 3.97 6.04
N GLY A 51 -4.44 4.70 5.06
CA GLY A 51 -4.44 6.15 4.96
C GLY A 51 -4.42 6.57 3.50
N TYR A 52 -4.02 7.79 3.24
CA TYR A 52 -4.02 8.40 1.91
C TYR A 52 -2.62 8.87 1.50
N PRO A 53 -1.65 7.96 1.28
CA PRO A 53 -0.30 8.32 0.87
C PRO A 53 -0.27 9.06 -0.48
N GLU A 54 -1.29 8.87 -1.32
CA GLU A 54 -1.46 9.56 -2.59
C GLU A 54 -1.67 11.07 -2.48
N ASN A 55 -1.93 11.58 -1.28
CA ASN A 55 -2.01 13.02 -1.01
C ASN A 55 -0.68 13.62 -0.57
N ARG A 56 0.33 12.78 -0.29
CA ARG A 56 1.64 13.16 0.26
C ARG A 56 2.80 12.53 -0.52
N LEU A 57 2.63 12.46 -1.83
CA LEU A 57 3.57 11.73 -2.70
C LEU A 57 4.97 12.35 -2.70
N GLU A 58 5.08 13.68 -2.72
CA GLU A 58 6.37 14.38 -2.73
C GLU A 58 7.15 14.15 -1.45
N GLU A 59 6.49 14.25 -0.29
CA GLU A 59 7.12 14.05 1.01
C GLU A 59 7.57 12.59 1.18
N LEU A 60 6.71 11.64 0.81
CA LEU A 60 7.05 10.23 0.87
C LEU A 60 8.16 9.84 -0.12
N ALA A 61 8.14 10.39 -1.33
CA ALA A 61 9.19 10.17 -2.32
C ALA A 61 10.51 10.84 -1.90
N GLY A 62 10.45 12.00 -1.27
CA GLY A 62 11.60 12.73 -0.74
C GLY A 62 12.24 12.06 0.48
N ALA A 63 11.48 11.29 1.26
CA ALA A 63 11.95 10.61 2.47
C ALA A 63 12.78 9.36 2.14
N ARG A 64 13.99 9.56 1.61
CA ARG A 64 14.85 8.50 1.09
C ARG A 64 15.31 7.54 2.17
N LEU A 65 15.75 8.03 3.32
CA LEU A 65 16.23 7.19 4.42
C LEU A 65 15.12 6.28 4.95
N ALA A 66 13.89 6.81 5.09
CA ALA A 66 12.73 6.03 5.50
C ALA A 66 12.46 4.90 4.50
N ARG A 67 12.42 5.21 3.19
CA ARG A 67 12.16 4.22 2.12
C ARG A 67 13.24 3.13 2.09
N GLU A 68 14.51 3.52 2.11
CA GLU A 68 15.65 2.58 2.11
C GLU A 68 15.66 1.68 3.35
N SER A 69 15.37 2.22 4.52
CA SER A 69 15.33 1.43 5.77
C SER A 69 14.18 0.44 5.79
N ILE A 70 12.98 0.83 5.33
CA ILE A 70 11.82 -0.07 5.21
C ILE A 70 12.13 -1.18 4.20
N ARG A 71 12.69 -0.82 3.02
CA ARG A 71 13.11 -1.80 2.02
C ARG A 71 14.09 -2.80 2.61
N SER A 72 15.15 -2.30 3.26
CA SER A 72 16.19 -3.13 3.86
C SER A 72 15.64 -4.07 4.94
N TYR A 73 14.73 -3.59 5.78
CA TYR A 73 14.08 -4.40 6.81
C TYR A 73 13.26 -5.56 6.18
N ILE A 74 12.48 -5.27 5.15
CA ILE A 74 11.67 -6.29 4.43
C ILE A 74 12.57 -7.27 3.68
N GLU A 75 13.62 -6.78 3.00
CA GLU A 75 14.59 -7.61 2.29
C GLU A 75 15.38 -8.53 3.22
N ALA A 76 15.65 -8.11 4.44
CA ALA A 76 16.24 -8.94 5.48
C ALA A 76 15.27 -10.02 6.05
N GLY A 77 14.00 -10.03 5.59
CA GLY A 77 12.99 -10.97 6.07
C GLY A 77 12.21 -10.49 7.29
N GLY A 78 12.26 -9.21 7.60
CA GLY A 78 11.48 -8.60 8.69
C GLY A 78 9.98 -8.78 8.49
N ARG A 79 9.26 -9.15 9.55
CA ARG A 79 7.80 -9.32 9.50
C ARG A 79 7.12 -7.99 9.25
N THR A 80 6.35 -7.93 8.19
CA THR A 80 5.69 -6.68 7.77
C THR A 80 4.24 -6.94 7.37
N LEU A 81 3.32 -6.20 7.96
CA LEU A 81 1.94 -6.12 7.51
C LEU A 81 1.68 -4.73 6.91
N ALA A 82 1.19 -4.69 5.68
CA ALA A 82 0.90 -3.45 4.97
C ALA A 82 -0.53 -3.48 4.41
N GLU A 83 -1.37 -2.59 4.89
CA GLU A 83 -2.79 -2.50 4.53
C GLU A 83 -3.07 -1.21 3.77
N CYS A 84 -3.80 -1.29 2.64
CA CYS A 84 -4.28 -0.16 1.85
C CYS A 84 -3.16 0.87 1.57
N GLY A 85 -3.16 2.02 2.25
CA GLY A 85 -2.12 3.03 2.12
C GLY A 85 -0.70 2.50 2.37
N GLY A 86 -0.55 1.59 3.35
CA GLY A 86 0.72 0.92 3.61
C GLY A 86 1.20 0.08 2.43
N MET A 87 0.29 -0.64 1.76
CA MET A 87 0.62 -1.38 0.54
C MET A 87 0.98 -0.44 -0.63
N ILE A 88 0.22 0.66 -0.79
CA ILE A 88 0.50 1.68 -1.81
C ILE A 88 1.94 2.21 -1.63
N TYR A 89 2.35 2.52 -0.41
CA TYR A 89 3.68 3.01 -0.11
C TYR A 89 4.79 1.99 -0.42
N LEU A 90 4.50 0.69 -0.37
CA LEU A 90 5.45 -0.37 -0.72
C LEU A 90 5.58 -0.64 -2.21
N SER A 91 4.73 -0.07 -3.07
CA SER A 91 4.81 -0.19 -4.53
C SER A 91 6.08 0.44 -5.11
N GLN A 92 6.33 0.26 -6.40
CA GLN A 92 7.44 0.92 -7.10
C GLN A 92 7.21 2.42 -7.19
N SER A 93 6.00 2.82 -7.56
CA SER A 93 5.63 4.23 -7.72
C SER A 93 4.13 4.42 -7.66
N VAL A 94 3.71 5.65 -7.43
CA VAL A 94 2.33 6.09 -7.61
C VAL A 94 2.27 7.05 -8.79
N LEU A 95 1.49 6.69 -9.80
CA LEU A 95 1.23 7.50 -10.99
C LEU A 95 0.10 8.47 -10.69
N SER A 96 0.32 9.75 -10.90
CA SER A 96 -0.69 10.81 -10.77
C SER A 96 -0.74 11.67 -12.00
N ASP A 97 -1.86 12.38 -12.20
CA ASP A 97 -1.90 13.44 -13.20
C ASP A 97 -0.86 14.50 -12.81
N GLY A 98 -0.01 14.91 -13.72
CA GLY A 98 0.92 16.02 -13.49
C GLY A 98 0.12 17.29 -13.19
N ASP A 99 0.58 18.10 -12.24
CA ASP A 99 -0.03 19.38 -11.96
C ASP A 99 0.06 20.25 -13.24
N THR A 100 -1.10 20.45 -13.86
CA THR A 100 -1.25 21.45 -14.93
C THR A 100 -1.51 22.83 -14.30
N ASP A 101 -0.67 23.25 -13.35
CA ASP A 101 -0.64 24.64 -12.90
C ASP A 101 0.11 25.49 -13.93
N GLY A 102 -0.63 25.90 -14.91
CA GLY A 102 -0.19 26.76 -15.99
C GLY A 102 -1.37 27.19 -16.84
N GLY A 103 -2.43 27.69 -16.21
CA GLY A 103 -3.48 28.46 -16.87
C GLY A 103 -2.96 29.75 -17.45
N GLY A 104 -1.99 29.69 -18.36
CA GLY A 104 -1.66 30.77 -19.28
C GLY A 104 -2.72 30.75 -20.39
N SER A 105 -3.67 31.65 -20.32
CA SER A 105 -4.56 31.98 -21.42
C SER A 105 -3.73 32.66 -22.52
N ASP A 106 -3.17 31.85 -23.43
CA ASP A 106 -2.67 32.38 -24.71
C ASP A 106 -3.85 32.63 -25.64
N THR A 107 -3.99 33.87 -26.04
CA THR A 107 -5.05 34.42 -26.90
C THR A 107 -4.97 33.98 -28.36
N ASP A 108 -4.24 32.94 -28.68
CA ASP A 108 -4.16 32.36 -30.02
C ASP A 108 -4.64 30.89 -30.00
N GLY A 109 -5.86 30.69 -30.46
CA GLY A 109 -6.61 29.43 -30.49
C GLY A 109 -5.97 28.25 -31.21
N ARG A 110 -4.72 27.88 -30.89
CA ARG A 110 -4.06 26.64 -31.24
C ARG A 110 -3.99 25.74 -30.01
N SER A 111 -4.88 24.78 -29.95
CA SER A 111 -4.78 23.62 -29.06
C SER A 111 -3.53 22.82 -29.39
N THR A 112 -2.42 23.17 -28.79
CA THR A 112 -1.28 22.23 -28.68
C THR A 112 -1.69 21.18 -27.67
N GLY A 113 -1.94 19.96 -28.14
CA GLY A 113 -2.23 18.83 -27.27
C GLY A 113 -1.05 18.59 -26.33
N ASN A 114 -1.10 19.18 -25.13
CA ASN A 114 -0.21 18.84 -24.05
C ASN A 114 -0.54 17.40 -23.64
N SER A 115 0.35 16.49 -23.99
CA SER A 115 0.39 15.18 -23.34
C SER A 115 0.60 15.45 -21.86
N VAL A 116 -0.39 15.18 -21.03
CA VAL A 116 -0.27 15.16 -19.58
C VAL A 116 0.85 14.16 -19.27
N SER A 117 2.02 14.65 -18.86
CA SER A 117 3.10 13.78 -18.46
C SER A 117 2.71 13.16 -17.11
N ASN A 118 2.45 11.86 -17.14
CA ASN A 118 2.23 11.10 -15.90
C ASN A 118 3.50 11.20 -15.06
N VAL A 119 3.41 11.83 -13.90
CA VAL A 119 4.50 11.91 -12.94
C VAL A 119 4.42 10.69 -12.03
N GLY A 120 5.42 9.82 -12.12
CA GLY A 120 5.58 8.68 -11.22
C GLY A 120 6.37 9.11 -9.99
N ASN A 121 5.74 9.13 -8.81
CA ASN A 121 6.42 9.35 -7.54
C ASN A 121 6.97 8.02 -7.02
N GLU A 122 8.30 7.95 -6.86
CA GLU A 122 8.98 6.74 -6.37
C GLU A 122 8.59 6.43 -4.92
N MET A 123 8.19 5.18 -4.66
CA MET A 123 7.85 4.68 -3.34
C MET A 123 8.93 3.70 -2.83
N VAL A 124 8.64 2.89 -1.83
CA VAL A 124 9.61 1.93 -1.25
C VAL A 124 10.12 0.92 -2.30
N GLY A 125 9.28 0.51 -3.25
CA GLY A 125 9.66 -0.33 -4.38
C GLY A 125 9.97 -1.79 -4.03
N VAL A 126 9.38 -2.32 -2.96
CA VAL A 126 9.47 -3.75 -2.61
C VAL A 126 8.49 -4.57 -3.44
N LEU A 127 7.28 -4.02 -3.67
CA LEU A 127 6.27 -4.66 -4.52
C LEU A 127 6.50 -4.25 -5.97
N PRO A 128 6.62 -5.21 -6.91
CA PRO A 128 7.07 -4.96 -8.28
C PRO A 128 5.96 -4.46 -9.21
N PHE A 129 5.13 -3.53 -8.73
CA PHE A 129 4.06 -2.89 -9.49
C PHE A 129 3.92 -1.43 -9.08
N SER A 130 3.31 -0.64 -9.95
CA SER A 130 2.91 0.74 -9.66
C SER A 130 1.43 0.82 -9.32
N ILE A 131 1.07 1.90 -8.65
CA ILE A 131 -0.31 2.26 -8.33
C ILE A 131 -0.73 3.45 -9.18
N THR A 132 -1.95 3.48 -9.68
CA THR A 132 -2.48 4.64 -10.37
C THR A 132 -3.47 5.41 -9.49
N ASN A 133 -3.22 6.71 -9.39
CA ASN A 133 -4.09 7.71 -8.78
C ASN A 133 -4.63 8.71 -9.83
N GLU A 134 -4.45 8.42 -11.13
CA GLU A 134 -4.92 9.23 -12.23
C GLU A 134 -6.45 9.36 -12.25
N ARG A 135 -6.99 10.56 -12.40
CA ARG A 135 -8.44 10.85 -12.34
C ARG A 135 -9.29 9.94 -13.23
N LYS A 136 -8.78 9.63 -14.43
CA LYS A 136 -9.50 8.76 -15.39
C LYS A 136 -9.51 7.28 -14.99
N ARG A 137 -8.59 6.86 -14.14
CA ARG A 137 -8.41 5.47 -13.70
C ARG A 137 -8.87 5.22 -12.27
N ARG A 138 -9.15 6.28 -11.51
CA ARG A 138 -9.72 6.18 -10.16
C ARG A 138 -11.07 5.47 -10.20
N LYS A 139 -11.24 4.49 -9.33
CA LYS A 139 -12.50 3.78 -9.17
C LYS A 139 -12.69 3.45 -7.71
N LEU A 140 -13.83 3.89 -7.14
CA LEU A 140 -14.16 3.49 -5.78
C LEU A 140 -14.31 1.97 -5.70
N THR A 141 -13.46 1.34 -4.89
CA THR A 141 -13.58 -0.04 -4.47
C THR A 141 -13.94 -0.05 -3.00
N LEU A 142 -15.13 -0.59 -2.71
CA LEU A 142 -15.69 -0.61 -1.36
C LEU A 142 -16.33 -1.97 -1.10
N GLY A 143 -16.15 -2.50 0.11
CA GLY A 143 -16.91 -3.64 0.59
C GLY A 143 -16.13 -4.58 1.48
N TYR A 144 -16.87 -5.51 2.09
CA TYR A 144 -16.27 -6.55 2.92
C TYR A 144 -15.56 -7.60 2.08
N ARG A 145 -14.46 -8.12 2.65
CA ARG A 145 -13.62 -9.17 2.07
C ARG A 145 -13.43 -10.30 3.06
N ARG A 146 -13.32 -11.51 2.53
CA ARG A 146 -12.94 -12.69 3.32
C ARG A 146 -12.07 -13.62 2.48
N PHE A 147 -11.17 -14.32 3.15
CA PHE A 147 -10.31 -15.34 2.55
C PHE A 147 -9.77 -16.27 3.63
N ASP A 148 -9.40 -17.48 3.25
CA ASP A 148 -8.78 -18.44 4.15
C ASP A 148 -7.25 -18.40 3.92
N TYR A 149 -6.48 -18.25 5.00
CA TYR A 149 -5.02 -18.21 4.96
C TYR A 149 -4.43 -18.75 6.26
N ASN A 150 -3.42 -19.64 6.17
CA ASN A 150 -2.74 -20.28 7.32
C ASN A 150 -3.70 -20.86 8.36
N GLY A 151 -4.78 -21.50 7.92
CA GLY A 151 -5.77 -22.10 8.82
C GLY A 151 -6.79 -21.15 9.42
N TRP A 152 -6.68 -19.85 9.14
CA TRP A 152 -7.59 -18.83 9.63
C TRP A 152 -8.54 -18.36 8.54
N ARG A 153 -9.79 -18.10 8.90
CA ARG A 153 -10.75 -17.39 8.07
C ARG A 153 -10.67 -15.90 8.35
N LEU A 154 -9.93 -15.20 7.51
CA LEU A 154 -9.70 -13.78 7.65
C LEU A 154 -10.84 -12.97 7.04
N LYS A 155 -11.16 -11.86 7.70
CA LYS A 155 -12.18 -10.90 7.29
C LYS A 155 -11.58 -9.51 7.29
N GLY A 156 -12.14 -8.63 6.49
CA GLY A 156 -11.74 -7.23 6.43
C GLY A 156 -12.65 -6.45 5.52
N HIS A 157 -12.25 -5.24 5.19
CA HIS A 157 -12.95 -4.42 4.21
C HIS A 157 -11.95 -3.67 3.35
N GLU A 158 -12.41 -3.18 2.23
CA GLU A 158 -11.70 -2.27 1.35
C GLU A 158 -12.43 -0.95 1.25
N PHE A 159 -11.67 0.13 1.18
CA PHE A 159 -12.14 1.45 0.82
C PHE A 159 -10.98 2.22 0.19
N HIS A 160 -10.92 2.27 -1.13
CA HIS A 160 -9.88 3.00 -1.86
C HIS A 160 -10.36 3.45 -3.24
N TYR A 161 -9.68 4.45 -3.80
CA TYR A 161 -9.92 4.95 -5.16
C TYR A 161 -8.80 4.57 -6.11
N THR A 162 -7.58 4.43 -5.59
CA THR A 162 -6.41 4.02 -6.36
C THR A 162 -6.56 2.59 -6.89
N GLN A 163 -5.87 2.28 -7.98
CA GLN A 163 -5.88 0.95 -8.59
C GLN A 163 -4.44 0.48 -8.84
N LEU A 164 -4.24 -0.83 -8.97
CA LEU A 164 -3.00 -1.34 -9.55
C LEU A 164 -2.88 -0.78 -10.98
N ALA A 165 -1.74 -0.17 -11.31
CA ALA A 165 -1.51 0.31 -12.67
C ALA A 165 -1.32 -0.89 -13.60
N VAL A 166 -2.25 -1.09 -14.53
CA VAL A 166 -2.13 -2.12 -15.57
C VAL A 166 -1.33 -1.51 -16.71
N PRO A 167 -0.23 -2.13 -17.18
CA PRO A 167 0.48 -1.67 -18.37
C PRO A 167 -0.48 -1.58 -19.56
N GLU A 168 -0.34 -0.52 -20.36
CA GLU A 168 -1.10 -0.44 -21.61
C GLU A 168 -0.72 -1.61 -22.52
N ALA A 169 -1.73 -2.16 -23.21
CA ALA A 169 -1.53 -3.29 -24.11
C ALA A 169 -0.48 -2.93 -25.18
N GLY A 170 0.71 -3.54 -25.10
CA GLY A 170 1.84 -3.27 -25.99
C GLY A 170 3.10 -2.73 -25.31
N GLY A 171 3.04 -2.33 -24.03
CA GLY A 171 4.24 -1.93 -23.28
C GLY A 171 5.04 -3.15 -22.79
N LYS A 172 6.37 -3.05 -22.80
CA LYS A 172 7.28 -4.10 -22.30
C LYS A 172 7.14 -4.42 -20.80
N GLU A 173 6.26 -3.72 -20.08
CA GLU A 173 6.03 -3.86 -18.64
C GLU A 173 4.93 -4.87 -18.28
N SER A 174 4.31 -5.54 -19.27
CA SER A 174 3.24 -6.53 -19.00
C SER A 174 3.70 -7.76 -18.20
N GLY A 175 4.98 -7.90 -17.92
CA GLY A 175 5.57 -8.98 -17.12
C GLY A 175 5.47 -8.80 -15.59
N ALA A 176 5.38 -7.58 -15.08
CA ALA A 176 5.47 -7.30 -13.65
C ALA A 176 4.27 -7.86 -12.85
N TYR A 177 3.07 -7.79 -13.41
CA TYR A 177 1.86 -8.33 -12.75
C TYR A 177 1.79 -9.85 -12.71
N SER A 178 2.48 -10.52 -13.63
CA SER A 178 2.59 -11.98 -13.64
C SER A 178 3.51 -12.48 -12.51
N LEU A 179 4.35 -11.62 -11.96
CA LEU A 179 5.39 -12.01 -10.99
C LEU A 179 4.93 -11.98 -9.52
N THR A 180 3.79 -11.36 -9.22
CA THR A 180 3.26 -11.32 -7.84
C THR A 180 1.77 -11.70 -7.82
N PRO A 181 1.45 -12.98 -8.02
CA PRO A 181 0.05 -13.43 -7.96
C PRO A 181 -0.49 -13.28 -6.55
N SER A 182 -1.81 -13.14 -6.42
CA SER A 182 -2.48 -13.26 -5.13
C SER A 182 -2.24 -14.65 -4.55
N ILE A 183 -1.85 -14.70 -3.27
CA ILE A 183 -1.60 -15.98 -2.56
C ILE A 183 -2.87 -16.73 -2.20
N VAL A 184 -4.03 -16.07 -2.25
CA VAL A 184 -5.33 -16.63 -1.93
C VAL A 184 -6.42 -16.08 -2.84
N GLN A 185 -7.54 -16.79 -2.92
CA GLN A 185 -8.76 -16.26 -3.53
C GLN A 185 -9.57 -15.48 -2.50
N VAL A 186 -9.88 -14.23 -2.81
CA VAL A 186 -10.69 -13.35 -1.97
C VAL A 186 -12.15 -13.38 -2.43
N PHE A 187 -13.06 -13.27 -1.47
CA PHE A 187 -14.51 -13.27 -1.68
C PHE A 187 -15.15 -12.03 -1.06
N ASN A 188 -16.21 -11.54 -1.65
CA ASN A 188 -17.04 -10.48 -1.08
C ASN A 188 -18.05 -11.04 -0.04
N ALA A 189 -18.88 -10.14 0.55
CA ALA A 189 -19.89 -10.52 1.53
C ALA A 189 -20.94 -11.53 1.01
N ARG A 190 -21.17 -11.55 -0.31
CA ARG A 190 -22.10 -12.49 -0.96
C ARG A 190 -21.49 -13.85 -1.27
N GLY A 191 -20.18 -14.01 -1.04
CA GLY A 191 -19.45 -15.24 -1.39
C GLY A 191 -19.00 -15.29 -2.85
N GLU A 192 -19.09 -14.20 -3.57
CA GLU A 192 -18.59 -14.09 -4.94
C GLU A 192 -17.09 -13.80 -4.94
N LYS A 193 -16.35 -14.38 -5.88
CA LYS A 193 -14.92 -14.11 -6.06
C LYS A 193 -14.70 -12.67 -6.48
N VAL A 194 -13.71 -12.04 -5.88
CA VAL A 194 -13.27 -10.69 -6.25
C VAL A 194 -11.79 -10.70 -6.64
N ALA A 195 -11.40 -9.71 -7.46
CA ALA A 195 -10.05 -9.62 -7.99
C ALA A 195 -9.05 -8.94 -7.03
N THR A 196 -9.46 -8.68 -5.77
CA THR A 196 -8.57 -8.10 -4.76
C THR A 196 -7.40 -9.05 -4.48
N PRO A 197 -6.15 -8.64 -4.69
CA PRO A 197 -5.02 -9.49 -4.40
C PRO A 197 -4.58 -9.37 -2.94
N ILE A 198 -4.11 -10.48 -2.39
CA ILE A 198 -3.30 -10.53 -1.19
C ILE A 198 -1.89 -10.93 -1.63
N PHE A 199 -0.91 -10.09 -1.38
CA PHE A 199 0.46 -10.31 -1.77
C PHE A 199 1.29 -10.84 -0.60
N ARG A 200 2.21 -11.73 -0.91
CA ARG A 200 3.28 -12.14 0.01
C ARG A 200 4.63 -12.02 -0.68
N TYR A 201 5.57 -11.39 0.01
CA TYR A 201 6.97 -11.37 -0.37
C TYR A 201 7.84 -11.58 0.88
N LYS A 202 8.55 -12.70 0.96
CA LYS A 202 9.23 -13.13 2.20
C LYS A 202 8.24 -13.13 3.39
N ASN A 203 8.51 -12.31 4.41
CA ASN A 203 7.62 -12.09 5.56
C ASN A 203 6.79 -10.80 5.46
N LEU A 204 6.60 -10.27 4.27
CA LEU A 204 5.64 -9.20 4.00
C LEU A 204 4.31 -9.79 3.58
N ILE A 205 3.22 -9.33 4.19
CA ILE A 205 1.84 -9.49 3.73
C ILE A 205 1.31 -8.11 3.39
N ALA A 206 0.80 -7.93 2.18
CA ALA A 206 0.31 -6.64 1.70
C ALA A 206 -0.99 -6.79 0.90
N SER A 207 -1.93 -5.86 1.07
CA SER A 207 -3.22 -5.87 0.41
C SER A 207 -3.91 -4.51 0.53
N TYR A 208 -4.92 -4.25 -0.32
CA TYR A 208 -5.87 -3.17 -0.09
C TYR A 208 -6.83 -3.45 1.08
N THR A 209 -6.95 -4.71 1.50
CA THR A 209 -7.88 -5.11 2.56
C THR A 209 -7.35 -4.68 3.93
N HIS A 210 -8.18 -3.93 4.66
CA HIS A 210 -7.98 -3.70 6.10
C HIS A 210 -8.53 -4.91 6.84
N LEU A 211 -7.66 -5.68 7.47
CA LEU A 211 -8.03 -6.90 8.19
C LEU A 211 -8.70 -6.57 9.53
N TYR A 212 -9.67 -7.38 9.93
CA TYR A 212 -10.22 -7.39 11.27
C TYR A 212 -9.45 -8.38 12.13
N TRP A 213 -8.79 -7.89 13.17
CA TRP A 213 -7.87 -8.68 14.00
C TRP A 213 -8.52 -9.28 15.24
N GLY A 214 -9.76 -8.92 15.58
CA GLY A 214 -10.43 -9.37 16.79
C GLY A 214 -10.66 -10.88 16.89
N GLU A 215 -10.59 -11.62 15.76
CA GLU A 215 -10.82 -13.05 15.68
C GLU A 215 -9.59 -13.85 15.23
N MET A 216 -8.39 -13.25 15.19
CA MET A 216 -7.18 -13.89 14.69
C MET A 216 -5.95 -13.55 15.54
N ASP A 217 -4.96 -14.41 15.50
CA ASP A 217 -3.61 -14.07 15.92
C ASP A 217 -2.86 -13.42 14.73
N VAL A 218 -2.49 -12.15 14.86
CA VAL A 218 -1.77 -11.41 13.82
C VAL A 218 -0.45 -12.09 13.44
N MET A 219 0.23 -12.73 14.39
CA MET A 219 1.49 -13.43 14.14
C MET A 219 1.32 -14.66 13.27
N SER A 220 0.11 -15.24 13.23
CA SER A 220 -0.20 -16.38 12.36
C SER A 220 -0.12 -16.05 10.86
N LEU A 221 -0.18 -14.76 10.49
CA LEU A 221 0.02 -14.31 9.11
C LEU A 221 1.44 -14.65 8.60
N PHE A 222 2.42 -14.74 9.50
CA PHE A 222 3.83 -14.97 9.17
C PHE A 222 4.26 -16.41 9.40
N GLY A 223 3.41 -17.24 10.02
CA GLY A 223 3.62 -18.68 10.20
C GLY A 223 3.35 -19.47 8.93
N GLY A 224 4.22 -20.43 8.59
CA GLY A 224 4.05 -21.35 7.48
C GLY A 224 4.60 -20.86 6.14
N ALA A 225 5.73 -21.40 5.77
CA ALA A 225 6.13 -21.68 4.39
C ALA A 225 6.27 -23.16 4.26
#